data_f38a3664fe2bf373259a54de30594c34
#
_entry.id   f38a3664fe2bf373259a54de30594c34
#
_cell.length_a   1.000
_cell.length_b   1.000
_cell.length_c   1.000
_cell.angle_alpha   90.00
_cell.angle_beta   90.00
_cell.angle_gamma   90.00
#
_symmetry.space_group_name_H-M   'P 1'
#
loop_
_entity.id
_entity.type
_entity.pdbx_description
1 polymer ?
#
loop_
_entity_poly.entity_id
_entity_poly.type
_entity_poly.pdbx_seq_one_letter_code
_entity_poly.pdbx_strand_id
1 'polypeptide(L)'
;MSPEKIIAACDDSLNRLQTDYIDVYYAHEDDSDTPIEATLEAFNSLIQSGKVRYIAASNFSAPRLQQSLEISERLEYARYIACQDHYNLLERDFEDSLKPALEQNGLCELPYFGLAKGFLTGKYRPGTSIESVRASGVTAYQNERGWALLGKLDELAQEHQTTLSAISLAWLRAQPIVAAPIASARNLDQLKEIMPLIELTEEELGKLS
;
A
#
# COMPACT_ATOMS: atom_id res chain seq x y z
N MET A 1 13.65 3.58 -14.67
CA MET A 1 14.52 3.79 -13.46
C MET A 1 15.96 3.46 -13.80
N SER A 2 16.78 4.45 -14.20
CA SER A 2 18.19 4.13 -14.46
C SER A 2 18.95 3.86 -13.13
N PRO A 3 20.00 3.01 -13.16
CA PRO A 3 20.83 2.73 -11.99
C PRO A 3 21.33 3.96 -11.25
N GLU A 4 21.81 4.98 -12.00
CA GLU A 4 22.32 6.21 -11.42
C GLU A 4 21.23 7.00 -10.67
N LYS A 5 20.00 7.02 -11.20
CA LYS A 5 18.86 7.67 -10.54
C LYS A 5 18.45 6.95 -9.26
N ILE A 6 18.48 5.62 -9.23
CA ILE A 6 18.18 4.81 -8.05
C ILE A 6 19.16 5.15 -6.92
N ILE A 7 20.47 5.16 -7.24
CA ILE A 7 21.52 5.46 -6.27
C ILE A 7 21.42 6.90 -5.76
N ALA A 8 21.29 7.87 -6.67
CA ALA A 8 21.17 9.27 -6.31
C ALA A 8 19.93 9.56 -5.46
N ALA A 9 18.77 8.97 -5.78
CA ALA A 9 17.54 9.13 -5.02
C ALA A 9 17.62 8.48 -3.62
N CYS A 10 18.39 7.40 -3.47
CA CYS A 10 18.69 6.82 -2.16
C CYS A 10 19.50 7.80 -1.31
N ASP A 11 20.57 8.36 -1.86
CA ASP A 11 21.44 9.32 -1.16
C ASP A 11 20.66 10.58 -0.76
N ASP A 12 19.81 11.10 -1.64
CA ASP A 12 18.92 12.22 -1.34
C ASP A 12 17.92 11.86 -0.22
N SER A 13 17.42 10.65 -0.18
CA SER A 13 16.51 10.17 0.86
C SER A 13 17.20 10.06 2.22
N LEU A 14 18.41 9.50 2.26
CA LEU A 14 19.23 9.42 3.48
C LEU A 14 19.53 10.81 4.02
N ASN A 15 19.90 11.76 3.16
CA ASN A 15 20.15 13.14 3.54
C ASN A 15 18.90 13.83 4.10
N ARG A 16 17.72 13.64 3.50
CA ARG A 16 16.45 14.20 3.99
C ARG A 16 16.00 13.59 5.31
N LEU A 17 16.17 12.29 5.47
CA LEU A 17 15.80 11.54 6.68
C LEU A 17 16.81 11.73 7.82
N GLN A 18 18.00 12.26 7.52
CA GLN A 18 19.11 12.42 8.48
C GLN A 18 19.50 11.07 9.13
N THR A 19 19.60 10.04 8.32
CA THR A 19 20.01 8.67 8.71
C THR A 19 21.05 8.14 7.74
N ASP A 20 21.76 7.11 8.14
CA ASP A 20 22.77 6.43 7.34
C ASP A 20 22.26 5.17 6.64
N TYR A 21 21.03 4.73 6.95
CA TYR A 21 20.41 3.57 6.29
C TYR A 21 18.89 3.73 6.15
N ILE A 22 18.31 2.97 5.20
CA ILE A 22 16.87 2.79 4.98
C ILE A 22 16.52 1.34 5.23
N ASP A 23 15.51 1.04 6.04
CA ASP A 23 15.09 -0.33 6.31
C ASP A 23 14.50 -1.01 5.08
N VAL A 24 13.54 -0.34 4.41
CA VAL A 24 12.92 -0.84 3.16
C VAL A 24 12.93 0.26 2.11
N TYR A 25 13.63 0.02 0.99
CA TYR A 25 13.70 0.96 -0.13
C TYR A 25 12.90 0.42 -1.32
N TYR A 26 11.98 1.23 -1.83
CA TYR A 26 11.03 0.81 -2.85
C TYR A 26 11.46 1.17 -4.27
N ALA A 27 11.32 0.20 -5.20
CA ALA A 27 11.11 0.50 -6.60
C ALA A 27 9.68 1.03 -6.74
N HIS A 28 9.51 2.36 -6.83
CA HIS A 28 8.21 3.03 -6.74
C HIS A 28 7.24 2.66 -7.87
N GLU A 29 7.77 2.37 -9.03
CA GLU A 29 7.05 2.02 -10.25
C GLU A 29 7.92 1.14 -11.13
N ASP A 30 7.34 0.22 -11.90
CA ASP A 30 8.10 -0.53 -12.91
C ASP A 30 8.54 0.41 -14.03
N ASP A 31 9.71 0.15 -14.59
CA ASP A 31 10.25 0.85 -15.75
C ASP A 31 10.61 -0.16 -16.85
N SER A 32 9.69 -0.30 -17.80
CA SER A 32 9.86 -1.24 -18.92
C SER A 32 11.04 -0.91 -19.85
N ASP A 33 11.52 0.32 -19.81
CA ASP A 33 12.64 0.77 -20.66
C ASP A 33 14.01 0.43 -20.08
N THR A 34 14.05 0.16 -18.75
CA THR A 34 15.27 -0.26 -18.06
C THR A 34 15.29 -1.79 -17.89
N PRO A 35 16.38 -2.48 -18.28
CA PRO A 35 16.53 -3.91 -18.00
C PRO A 35 16.42 -4.21 -16.50
N ILE A 36 15.66 -5.25 -16.13
CA ILE A 36 15.46 -5.63 -14.74
C ILE A 36 16.79 -5.89 -14.04
N GLU A 37 17.72 -6.55 -14.72
CA GLU A 37 19.05 -6.84 -14.21
C GLU A 37 19.78 -5.57 -13.76
N ALA A 38 19.72 -4.50 -14.55
CA ALA A 38 20.37 -3.23 -14.21
C ALA A 38 19.72 -2.54 -13.01
N THR A 39 18.37 -2.62 -12.91
CA THR A 39 17.63 -2.12 -11.75
C THR A 39 18.01 -2.89 -10.48
N LEU A 40 17.98 -4.22 -10.53
CA LEU A 40 18.32 -5.08 -9.38
C LEU A 40 19.80 -4.96 -8.97
N GLU A 41 20.72 -4.80 -9.91
CA GLU A 41 22.14 -4.56 -9.62
C GLU A 41 22.33 -3.26 -8.83
N ALA A 42 21.64 -2.18 -9.21
CA ALA A 42 21.68 -0.91 -8.47
C ALA A 42 21.15 -1.06 -7.05
N PHE A 43 20.01 -1.70 -6.86
CA PHE A 43 19.47 -1.99 -5.52
C PHE A 43 20.41 -2.89 -4.71
N ASN A 44 20.98 -3.92 -5.33
CA ASN A 44 21.93 -4.82 -4.67
C ASN A 44 23.18 -4.08 -4.19
N SER A 45 23.70 -3.13 -4.98
CA SER A 45 24.84 -2.29 -4.59
C SER A 45 24.54 -1.43 -3.35
N LEU A 46 23.30 -0.93 -3.22
CA LEU A 46 22.84 -0.17 -2.05
C LEU A 46 22.76 -1.04 -0.80
N ILE A 47 22.36 -2.29 -0.94
CA ILE A 47 22.36 -3.26 0.16
C ILE A 47 23.81 -3.62 0.57
N GLN A 48 24.68 -3.92 -0.40
CA GLN A 48 26.07 -4.25 -0.13
C GLN A 48 26.84 -3.11 0.54
N SER A 49 26.49 -1.86 0.21
CA SER A 49 27.06 -0.66 0.86
C SER A 49 26.46 -0.35 2.23
N GLY A 50 25.46 -1.10 2.69
CA GLY A 50 24.77 -0.89 3.97
C GLY A 50 23.80 0.29 4.00
N LYS A 51 23.58 0.99 2.89
CA LYS A 51 22.62 2.11 2.79
C LYS A 51 21.17 1.65 2.83
N VAL A 52 20.90 0.42 2.41
CA VAL A 52 19.56 -0.19 2.37
C VAL A 52 19.63 -1.58 3.01
N ARG A 53 18.63 -1.94 3.82
CA ARG A 53 18.54 -3.28 4.42
C ARG A 53 17.73 -4.23 3.55
N TYR A 54 16.59 -3.78 3.04
CA TYR A 54 15.69 -4.59 2.21
C TYR A 54 15.15 -3.76 1.05
N ILE A 55 14.77 -4.43 -0.02
CA ILE A 55 14.12 -3.80 -1.17
C ILE A 55 12.69 -4.31 -1.34
N ALA A 56 11.82 -3.46 -1.87
CA ALA A 56 10.44 -3.80 -2.18
C ALA A 56 10.00 -3.18 -3.51
N ALA A 57 8.93 -3.73 -4.09
CA ALA A 57 8.36 -3.26 -5.34
C ALA A 57 7.04 -2.50 -5.10
N SER A 58 6.67 -1.60 -6.00
CA SER A 58 5.38 -0.92 -6.00
C SER A 58 4.90 -0.76 -7.44
N ASN A 59 3.60 -0.98 -7.67
CA ASN A 59 2.99 -0.86 -8.99
C ASN A 59 3.64 -1.77 -10.06
N PHE A 60 4.01 -2.97 -9.69
CA PHE A 60 4.50 -3.99 -10.60
C PHE A 60 3.36 -4.93 -11.02
N SER A 61 3.37 -5.38 -12.27
CA SER A 61 2.52 -6.50 -12.65
C SER A 61 3.06 -7.82 -12.10
N ALA A 62 2.19 -8.81 -11.86
CA ALA A 62 2.61 -10.13 -11.37
C ALA A 62 3.68 -10.81 -12.26
N PRO A 63 3.59 -10.81 -13.61
CA PRO A 63 4.65 -11.35 -14.45
C PRO A 63 5.98 -10.60 -14.29
N ARG A 64 5.94 -9.29 -14.11
CA ARG A 64 7.14 -8.47 -13.98
C ARG A 64 7.81 -8.68 -12.62
N LEU A 65 7.01 -8.80 -11.55
CA LEU A 65 7.50 -9.17 -10.23
C LEU A 65 8.15 -10.56 -10.26
N GLN A 66 7.47 -11.55 -10.84
CA GLN A 66 7.98 -12.91 -10.95
C GLN A 66 9.32 -12.95 -11.70
N GLN A 67 9.42 -12.27 -12.83
CA GLN A 67 10.67 -12.15 -13.57
C GLN A 67 11.79 -11.50 -12.75
N SER A 68 11.48 -10.48 -11.94
CA SER A 68 12.45 -9.83 -11.07
C SER A 68 12.99 -10.77 -9.99
N LEU A 69 12.10 -11.58 -9.39
CA LEU A 69 12.48 -12.58 -8.38
C LEU A 69 13.38 -13.68 -8.97
N GLU A 70 13.05 -14.19 -10.15
CA GLU A 70 13.86 -15.19 -10.86
C GLU A 70 15.24 -14.66 -11.24
N ILE A 71 15.34 -13.40 -11.65
CA ILE A 71 16.60 -12.74 -11.97
C ILE A 71 17.43 -12.54 -10.70
N SER A 72 16.81 -12.11 -9.58
CA SER A 72 17.49 -11.98 -8.28
C SER A 72 18.09 -13.31 -7.84
N GLU A 73 17.34 -14.39 -7.95
CA GLU A 73 17.82 -15.74 -7.59
C GLU A 73 18.98 -16.18 -8.50
N ARG A 74 18.83 -16.03 -9.81
CA ARG A 74 19.84 -16.43 -10.80
C ARG A 74 21.16 -15.67 -10.66
N LEU A 75 21.10 -14.38 -10.30
CA LEU A 75 22.29 -13.50 -10.19
C LEU A 75 22.79 -13.37 -8.73
N GLU A 76 22.15 -14.06 -7.78
CA GLU A 76 22.44 -13.95 -6.34
C GLU A 76 22.34 -12.51 -5.83
N TYR A 77 21.39 -11.72 -6.40
CA TYR A 77 21.10 -10.37 -5.95
C TYR A 77 20.04 -10.38 -4.84
N ALA A 78 19.96 -9.26 -4.13
CA ALA A 78 18.88 -9.04 -3.20
C ALA A 78 17.52 -9.14 -3.92
N ARG A 79 16.55 -9.80 -3.26
CA ARG A 79 15.19 -9.95 -3.80
C ARG A 79 14.24 -8.99 -3.13
N TYR A 80 13.17 -8.63 -3.81
CA TYR A 80 12.04 -7.94 -3.19
C TYR A 80 11.43 -8.80 -2.08
N ILE A 81 11.12 -8.18 -0.93
CA ILE A 81 10.51 -8.85 0.23
C ILE A 81 9.03 -8.51 0.38
N ALA A 82 8.58 -7.42 -0.23
CA ALA A 82 7.21 -6.91 -0.12
C ALA A 82 6.80 -6.19 -1.40
N CYS A 83 5.49 -6.00 -1.54
CA CYS A 83 4.90 -5.09 -2.51
C CYS A 83 4.13 -3.97 -1.82
N GLN A 84 3.87 -2.90 -2.58
CA GLN A 84 3.07 -1.77 -2.15
C GLN A 84 2.16 -1.36 -3.29
N ASP A 85 0.87 -1.70 -3.19
CA ASP A 85 -0.09 -1.53 -4.26
C ASP A 85 -1.39 -0.86 -3.80
N HIS A 86 -2.22 -0.46 -4.76
CA HIS A 86 -3.52 0.13 -4.48
C HIS A 86 -4.51 -0.96 -4.04
N TYR A 87 -4.77 -1.02 -2.73
CA TYR A 87 -5.70 -2.01 -2.20
C TYR A 87 -6.52 -1.44 -1.05
N ASN A 88 -7.84 -1.58 -1.14
CA ASN A 88 -8.82 -1.21 -0.11
C ASN A 88 -10.17 -1.85 -0.40
N LEU A 89 -11.17 -1.61 0.44
CA LEU A 89 -12.53 -2.15 0.32
C LEU A 89 -13.23 -1.89 -1.04
N LEU A 90 -12.83 -0.87 -1.79
CA LEU A 90 -13.41 -0.50 -3.09
C LEU A 90 -12.51 -0.86 -4.28
N GLU A 91 -11.21 -0.99 -4.06
CA GLU A 91 -10.20 -1.33 -5.06
C GLU A 91 -9.61 -2.69 -4.72
N ARG A 92 -10.12 -3.74 -5.36
CA ARG A 92 -9.82 -5.14 -5.03
C ARG A 92 -9.13 -5.92 -6.17
N ASP A 93 -8.80 -5.25 -7.27
CA ASP A 93 -8.13 -5.89 -8.43
C ASP A 93 -6.80 -6.56 -8.03
N PHE A 94 -6.16 -6.08 -6.96
CA PHE A 94 -4.98 -6.69 -6.35
C PHE A 94 -5.20 -8.17 -6.00
N GLU A 95 -6.39 -8.56 -5.54
CA GLU A 95 -6.70 -9.91 -5.06
C GLU A 95 -6.59 -10.96 -6.17
N ASP A 96 -7.02 -10.62 -7.38
CA ASP A 96 -7.00 -11.53 -8.53
C ASP A 96 -5.71 -11.41 -9.36
N SER A 97 -5.04 -10.27 -9.29
CA SER A 97 -3.88 -9.97 -10.14
C SER A 97 -2.54 -10.29 -9.48
N LEU A 98 -2.20 -9.60 -8.40
CA LEU A 98 -0.87 -9.63 -7.80
C LEU A 98 -0.78 -10.52 -6.56
N LYS A 99 -1.84 -10.57 -5.73
CA LYS A 99 -1.86 -11.34 -4.48
C LYS A 99 -1.41 -12.80 -4.64
N PRO A 100 -1.87 -13.58 -5.67
CA PRO A 100 -1.42 -14.96 -5.84
C PRO A 100 0.08 -15.08 -6.05
N ALA A 101 0.70 -14.11 -6.74
CA ALA A 101 2.14 -14.10 -6.95
C ALA A 101 2.91 -13.78 -5.66
N LEU A 102 2.38 -12.88 -4.81
CA LEU A 102 2.96 -12.60 -3.51
C LEU A 102 2.92 -13.84 -2.61
N GLU A 103 1.75 -14.48 -2.50
CA GLU A 103 1.57 -15.70 -1.69
C GLU A 103 2.50 -16.83 -2.12
N GLN A 104 2.61 -17.08 -3.42
CA GLN A 104 3.50 -18.10 -3.99
C GLN A 104 4.98 -17.84 -3.66
N ASN A 105 5.39 -16.58 -3.58
CA ASN A 105 6.77 -16.19 -3.37
C ASN A 105 7.10 -15.79 -1.93
N GLY A 106 6.14 -15.88 -0.99
CA GLY A 106 6.32 -15.54 0.42
C GLY A 106 6.59 -14.04 0.65
N LEU A 107 5.99 -13.17 -0.17
CA LEU A 107 6.03 -11.73 0.00
C LEU A 107 4.80 -11.25 0.76
N CYS A 108 4.89 -10.06 1.35
CA CYS A 108 3.75 -9.38 1.97
C CYS A 108 3.37 -8.10 1.22
N GLU A 109 2.17 -7.57 1.55
CA GLU A 109 1.63 -6.34 0.99
C GLU A 109 1.61 -5.23 2.02
N LEU A 110 1.94 -3.99 1.60
CA LEU A 110 1.77 -2.76 2.37
C LEU A 110 0.89 -1.78 1.58
N PRO A 111 -0.44 -1.91 1.60
CA PRO A 111 -1.32 -1.19 0.70
C PRO A 111 -1.32 0.32 0.92
N TYR A 112 -1.24 1.08 -0.18
CA TYR A 112 -1.51 2.51 -0.16
C TYR A 112 -2.97 2.81 -0.51
N PHE A 113 -3.43 4.03 -0.22
CA PHE A 113 -4.82 4.46 -0.35
C PHE A 113 -5.82 3.55 0.38
N GLY A 114 -5.44 2.97 1.50
CA GLY A 114 -6.30 2.12 2.33
C GLY A 114 -7.64 2.75 2.71
N LEU A 115 -7.73 4.08 2.70
CA LEU A 115 -8.97 4.85 2.91
C LEU A 115 -9.60 5.36 1.61
N ALA A 116 -9.33 4.75 0.45
CA ALA A 116 -9.87 5.14 -0.86
C ALA A 116 -9.75 6.66 -1.10
N LYS A 117 -8.53 7.20 -0.99
CA LYS A 117 -8.24 8.65 -1.15
C LYS A 117 -9.02 9.53 -0.16
N GLY A 118 -9.53 8.95 0.92
CA GLY A 118 -10.32 9.61 1.97
C GLY A 118 -11.83 9.44 1.82
N PHE A 119 -12.32 8.64 0.87
CA PHE A 119 -13.74 8.31 0.76
C PHE A 119 -14.23 7.51 1.96
N LEU A 120 -13.48 6.51 2.38
CA LEU A 120 -13.81 5.61 3.50
C LEU A 120 -13.67 6.25 4.89
N THR A 121 -13.32 7.53 4.97
CA THR A 121 -13.43 8.28 6.24
C THR A 121 -14.86 8.68 6.59
N GLY A 122 -15.80 8.51 5.64
CA GLY A 122 -17.21 8.86 5.83
C GLY A 122 -17.54 10.33 5.71
N LYS A 123 -16.56 11.19 5.38
CA LYS A 123 -16.82 12.64 5.20
C LYS A 123 -17.65 12.97 3.96
N TYR A 124 -17.59 12.13 2.92
CA TYR A 124 -18.40 12.26 1.71
C TYR A 124 -19.73 11.55 1.91
N ARG A 125 -20.84 12.23 1.53
CA ARG A 125 -22.20 11.68 1.64
C ARG A 125 -23.03 12.10 0.42
N PRO A 126 -24.10 11.35 0.07
CA PRO A 126 -25.00 11.76 -0.99
C PRO A 126 -25.53 13.19 -0.76
N GLY A 127 -25.49 14.04 -1.79
CA GLY A 127 -25.97 15.41 -1.72
C GLY A 127 -25.06 16.41 -0.99
N THR A 128 -23.89 15.99 -0.50
CA THR A 128 -22.91 16.91 0.12
C THR A 128 -21.77 17.22 -0.86
N SER A 129 -21.39 18.48 -0.96
CA SER A 129 -20.20 18.94 -1.68
C SER A 129 -19.11 19.26 -0.66
N ILE A 130 -17.93 18.66 -0.82
CA ILE A 130 -16.78 18.91 0.04
C ILE A 130 -15.62 19.41 -0.82
N GLU A 131 -15.14 20.61 -0.51
CA GLU A 131 -13.89 21.10 -1.09
C GLU A 131 -12.70 20.36 -0.48
N SER A 132 -12.01 19.60 -1.29
CA SER A 132 -10.82 18.84 -0.88
C SER A 132 -9.85 18.75 -2.05
N VAL A 133 -8.55 18.82 -1.77
CA VAL A 133 -7.48 18.61 -2.76
C VAL A 133 -7.62 17.24 -3.48
N ARG A 134 -8.28 16.28 -2.83
CA ARG A 134 -8.51 14.93 -3.38
C ARG A 134 -9.92 14.70 -3.90
N ALA A 135 -10.76 15.77 -4.01
CA ALA A 135 -12.17 15.64 -4.41
C ALA A 135 -12.34 14.93 -5.77
N SER A 136 -11.49 15.25 -6.76
CA SER A 136 -11.53 14.60 -8.08
C SER A 136 -11.19 13.12 -8.01
N GLY A 137 -10.33 12.71 -7.09
CA GLY A 137 -9.91 11.32 -6.93
C GLY A 137 -10.93 10.40 -6.26
N VAL A 138 -11.99 10.96 -5.63
CA VAL A 138 -13.03 10.17 -4.95
C VAL A 138 -14.33 10.07 -5.75
N THR A 139 -14.46 10.81 -6.86
CA THR A 139 -15.68 10.83 -7.68
C THR A 139 -16.07 9.43 -8.16
N ALA A 140 -15.10 8.59 -8.50
CA ALA A 140 -15.34 7.21 -8.93
C ALA A 140 -16.03 6.34 -7.86
N TYR A 141 -15.87 6.68 -6.58
CA TYR A 141 -16.46 5.93 -5.46
C TYR A 141 -17.85 6.46 -5.05
N GLN A 142 -18.25 7.64 -5.56
CA GLN A 142 -19.54 8.30 -5.27
C GLN A 142 -20.66 7.68 -6.11
N ASN A 143 -20.96 6.42 -5.86
CA ASN A 143 -21.96 5.62 -6.54
C ASN A 143 -22.70 4.72 -5.54
N GLU A 144 -23.68 3.95 -6.02
CA GLU A 144 -24.51 3.08 -5.19
C GLU A 144 -23.67 2.10 -4.36
N ARG A 145 -22.65 1.46 -4.94
CA ARG A 145 -21.74 0.55 -4.25
C ARG A 145 -20.97 1.25 -3.13
N GLY A 146 -20.42 2.43 -3.42
CA GLY A 146 -19.68 3.22 -2.42
C GLY A 146 -20.56 3.67 -1.27
N TRP A 147 -21.78 4.14 -1.57
CA TRP A 147 -22.73 4.57 -0.53
C TRP A 147 -23.21 3.42 0.34
N ALA A 148 -23.49 2.26 -0.26
CA ALA A 148 -23.87 1.05 0.48
C ALA A 148 -22.74 0.59 1.43
N LEU A 149 -21.50 0.64 0.97
CA LEU A 149 -20.34 0.31 1.81
C LEU A 149 -20.18 1.29 2.97
N LEU A 150 -20.35 2.61 2.75
CA LEU A 150 -20.32 3.57 3.85
C LEU A 150 -21.40 3.29 4.89
N GLY A 151 -22.59 2.84 4.49
CA GLY A 151 -23.65 2.40 5.43
C GLY A 151 -23.21 1.26 6.32
N LYS A 152 -22.60 0.21 5.75
CA LYS A 152 -22.05 -0.92 6.50
C LYS A 152 -20.92 -0.48 7.47
N LEU A 153 -20.06 0.43 7.02
CA LEU A 153 -18.98 1.00 7.84
C LEU A 153 -19.54 1.85 8.99
N ASP A 154 -20.62 2.61 8.78
CA ASP A 154 -21.31 3.37 9.83
C ASP A 154 -21.85 2.44 10.93
N GLU A 155 -22.51 1.33 10.55
CA GLU A 155 -23.02 0.32 11.47
C GLU A 155 -21.91 -0.26 12.35
N LEU A 156 -20.83 -0.77 11.73
CA LEU A 156 -19.69 -1.34 12.43
C LEU A 156 -18.94 -0.31 13.29
N ALA A 157 -18.79 0.91 12.80
CA ALA A 157 -18.15 1.99 13.56
C ALA A 157 -18.98 2.34 14.83
N GLN A 158 -20.30 2.30 14.75
CA GLN A 158 -21.19 2.47 15.91
C GLN A 158 -21.07 1.31 16.89
N GLU A 159 -21.11 0.05 16.40
CA GLU A 159 -20.99 -1.15 17.24
C GLU A 159 -19.66 -1.17 18.02
N HIS A 160 -18.56 -0.83 17.35
CA HIS A 160 -17.22 -0.77 17.94
C HIS A 160 -16.87 0.56 18.64
N GLN A 161 -17.78 1.54 18.66
CA GLN A 161 -17.57 2.88 19.20
C GLN A 161 -16.30 3.55 18.66
N THR A 162 -16.09 3.46 17.36
CA THR A 162 -14.89 3.92 16.66
C THR A 162 -15.24 4.69 15.39
N THR A 163 -14.25 4.91 14.51
CA THR A 163 -14.40 5.64 13.24
C THR A 163 -14.47 4.68 12.04
N LEU A 164 -15.10 5.15 10.94
CA LEU A 164 -15.09 4.41 9.67
C LEU A 164 -13.65 4.16 9.18
N SER A 165 -12.76 5.11 9.43
CA SER A 165 -11.34 4.99 9.10
C SER A 165 -10.69 3.80 9.83
N ALA A 166 -10.96 3.65 11.12
CA ALA A 166 -10.43 2.56 11.93
C ALA A 166 -10.95 1.20 11.47
N ILE A 167 -12.26 1.09 11.17
CA ILE A 167 -12.86 -0.15 10.61
C ILE A 167 -12.27 -0.49 9.23
N SER A 168 -12.13 0.50 8.34
CA SER A 168 -11.54 0.28 7.02
C SER A 168 -10.09 -0.22 7.09
N LEU A 169 -9.29 0.33 8.00
CA LEU A 169 -7.92 -0.12 8.24
C LEU A 169 -7.87 -1.47 8.97
N ALA A 170 -8.85 -1.76 9.85
CA ALA A 170 -8.99 -3.06 10.49
C ALA A 170 -9.25 -4.16 9.46
N TRP A 171 -10.13 -3.90 8.47
CA TRP A 171 -10.38 -4.85 7.38
C TRP A 171 -9.09 -5.17 6.60
N LEU A 172 -8.27 -4.16 6.27
CA LEU A 172 -6.98 -4.39 5.61
C LEU A 172 -6.02 -5.23 6.48
N ARG A 173 -5.92 -4.91 7.78
CA ARG A 173 -5.07 -5.69 8.71
C ARG A 173 -5.52 -7.13 8.89
N ALA A 174 -6.80 -7.41 8.68
CA ALA A 174 -7.35 -8.77 8.74
C ALA A 174 -7.00 -9.61 7.50
N GLN A 175 -6.47 -9.00 6.42
CA GLN A 175 -6.02 -9.75 5.25
C GLN A 175 -4.67 -10.41 5.54
N PRO A 176 -4.53 -11.75 5.44
CA PRO A 176 -3.29 -12.44 5.83
C PRO A 176 -2.03 -11.98 5.09
N ILE A 177 -2.21 -11.49 3.85
CA ILE A 177 -1.11 -11.00 3.02
C ILE A 177 -0.62 -9.61 3.42
N VAL A 178 -1.44 -8.82 4.13
CA VAL A 178 -1.14 -7.43 4.50
C VAL A 178 -0.29 -7.38 5.77
N ALA A 179 0.93 -6.91 5.65
CA ALA A 179 1.80 -6.68 6.79
C ALA A 179 1.37 -5.45 7.60
N ALA A 180 1.06 -4.35 6.91
CA ALA A 180 0.55 -3.13 7.50
C ALA A 180 -0.04 -2.20 6.43
N PRO A 181 -1.24 -1.62 6.62
CA PRO A 181 -1.76 -0.59 5.72
C PRO A 181 -1.02 0.73 5.92
N ILE A 182 -0.77 1.44 4.81
CA ILE A 182 -0.18 2.78 4.85
C ILE A 182 -1.29 3.81 4.94
N ALA A 183 -1.25 4.62 5.99
CA ALA A 183 -2.18 5.72 6.19
C ALA A 183 -1.44 7.00 6.60
N SER A 184 -2.02 8.14 6.29
CA SER A 184 -1.47 9.45 6.67
C SER A 184 -2.54 10.36 7.26
N ALA A 185 -2.13 11.20 8.22
CA ALA A 185 -2.95 12.23 8.83
C ALA A 185 -2.27 13.60 8.64
N ARG A 186 -3.07 14.65 8.41
CA ARG A 186 -2.58 16.02 8.27
C ARG A 186 -2.64 16.82 9.58
N ASN A 187 -3.34 16.31 10.57
CA ASN A 187 -3.48 16.89 11.90
C ASN A 187 -3.73 15.80 12.95
N LEU A 188 -3.72 16.18 14.22
CA LEU A 188 -3.88 15.27 15.36
C LEU A 188 -5.27 14.61 15.39
N ASP A 189 -6.32 15.27 14.95
CA ASP A 189 -7.66 14.71 14.97
C ASP A 189 -7.78 13.57 13.93
N GLN A 190 -7.27 13.77 12.72
CA GLN A 190 -7.18 12.70 11.72
C GLN A 190 -6.28 11.54 12.20
N LEU A 191 -5.21 11.84 12.92
CA LEU A 191 -4.37 10.78 13.51
C LEU A 191 -5.16 9.94 14.51
N LYS A 192 -5.91 10.58 15.40
CA LYS A 192 -6.78 9.88 16.36
C LYS A 192 -7.83 8.99 15.69
N GLU A 193 -8.32 9.38 14.50
CA GLU A 193 -9.30 8.60 13.73
C GLU A 193 -8.73 7.29 13.15
N ILE A 194 -7.43 7.26 12.82
CA ILE A 194 -6.79 6.10 12.17
C ILE A 194 -5.99 5.21 13.14
N MET A 195 -5.70 5.68 14.34
CA MET A 195 -4.89 4.95 15.32
C MET A 195 -5.60 3.82 16.07
N PRO A 196 -6.95 3.79 16.26
CA PRO A 196 -7.57 2.71 16.99
C PRO A 196 -7.29 1.35 16.33
N LEU A 197 -6.88 0.38 17.14
CA LEU A 197 -6.70 -1.01 16.71
C LEU A 197 -8.00 -1.76 17.01
N ILE A 198 -8.72 -2.13 15.96
CA ILE A 198 -9.97 -2.87 16.01
C ILE A 198 -9.71 -4.26 15.44
N GLU A 199 -10.24 -5.28 16.08
CA GLU A 199 -10.31 -6.65 15.58
C GLU A 199 -11.73 -6.89 15.07
N LEU A 200 -11.85 -7.30 13.81
CA LEU A 200 -13.13 -7.65 13.18
C LEU A 200 -13.32 -9.16 13.23
N THR A 201 -14.52 -9.58 13.53
CA THR A 201 -14.91 -10.99 13.45
C THR A 201 -15.08 -11.44 12.00
N GLU A 202 -15.07 -12.75 11.76
CA GLU A 202 -15.33 -13.34 10.43
C GLU A 202 -16.68 -12.90 9.84
N GLU A 203 -17.72 -12.75 10.70
CA GLU A 203 -19.02 -12.26 10.27
C GLU A 203 -18.94 -10.81 9.78
N GLU A 204 -18.25 -9.94 10.52
CA GLU A 204 -18.07 -8.52 10.15
C GLU A 204 -17.22 -8.36 8.89
N LEU A 205 -16.16 -9.17 8.75
CA LEU A 205 -15.36 -9.23 7.52
C LEU A 205 -16.24 -9.64 6.34
N GLY A 206 -17.12 -10.64 6.52
CA GLY A 206 -18.06 -11.08 5.49
C GLY A 206 -19.09 -9.99 5.11
N LYS A 207 -19.51 -9.14 6.04
CA LYS A 207 -20.39 -7.99 5.74
C LYS A 207 -19.72 -6.97 4.83
N LEU A 208 -18.40 -6.80 4.95
CA LEU A 208 -17.61 -5.83 4.17
C LEU A 208 -17.12 -6.36 2.82
N SER A 209 -17.21 -7.66 2.60
CA SER A 209 -16.71 -8.35 1.40
C SER A 209 -17.65 -8.22 0.20
#